data_4e84d67b299c5f5a2c5a5fedcdf26a6f
#
_entry.id   4e84d67b299c5f5a2c5a5fedcdf26a6f
#
_cell.length_a   1.000
_cell.length_b   1.000
_cell.length_c   1.000
_cell.angle_alpha   90.00
_cell.angle_beta   90.00
_cell.angle_gamma   90.00
#
_symmetry.space_group_name_H-M   'P 1'
#
loop_
_entity.id
_entity.type
_entity.pdbx_description
1 polymer ?
#
loop_
_entity_poly.entity_id
_entity_poly.type
_entity_poly.pdbx_seq_one_letter_code
_entity_poly.pdbx_strand_id
1 'polypeptide(L)'
;MKKYLMIIAAAALAFASCDMLDKEPQSEMSPESYFKTEQDLQLFSNTFYNNLLPKSPYGYQSDHYVKQTMSDELHGGSYRVVPNSGSGWSWGDLRKMNTLLGYIDNCEDEGAVVEYTALTKFFRAFFYYEKVKRFGDVPWIDKELGSADEALWNPRDNREFVMQKMLEDINYAIENLPAPTTQFR
;
A
#
# COMPACT_ATOMS: atom_id res chain seq x y z
N MET A 1 -4.34 -62.36 -9.49
CA MET A 1 -5.33 -61.41 -8.97
C MET A 1 -4.82 -60.60 -7.76
N LYS A 2 -4.27 -61.21 -6.70
CA LYS A 2 -3.76 -60.46 -5.51
C LYS A 2 -2.66 -59.43 -5.82
N LYS A 3 -1.78 -59.66 -6.78
CA LYS A 3 -0.70 -58.71 -7.15
C LYS A 3 -1.24 -57.42 -7.79
N TYR A 4 -2.28 -57.52 -8.62
CA TYR A 4 -2.89 -56.35 -9.25
C TYR A 4 -3.73 -55.54 -8.24
N LEU A 5 -4.33 -56.20 -7.24
CA LEU A 5 -5.07 -55.51 -6.15
C LEU A 5 -4.11 -54.62 -5.30
N MET A 6 -2.88 -55.11 -5.03
CA MET A 6 -1.88 -54.33 -4.29
C MET A 6 -1.37 -53.12 -5.08
N ILE A 7 -1.23 -53.26 -6.41
CA ILE A 7 -0.78 -52.14 -7.27
C ILE A 7 -1.87 -51.05 -7.32
N ILE A 8 -3.15 -51.46 -7.44
CA ILE A 8 -4.28 -50.50 -7.44
C ILE A 8 -4.41 -49.81 -6.10
N ALA A 9 -4.22 -50.50 -4.99
CA ALA A 9 -4.26 -49.91 -3.64
C ALA A 9 -3.08 -48.95 -3.42
N ALA A 10 -1.88 -49.24 -3.89
CA ALA A 10 -0.73 -48.33 -3.82
C ALA A 10 -0.90 -47.11 -4.71
N ALA A 11 -1.51 -47.24 -5.89
CA ALA A 11 -1.82 -46.10 -6.76
C ALA A 11 -2.90 -45.18 -6.13
N ALA A 12 -3.93 -45.74 -5.51
CA ALA A 12 -4.98 -44.98 -4.82
C ALA A 12 -4.44 -44.16 -3.63
N LEU A 13 -3.45 -44.66 -2.90
CA LEU A 13 -2.78 -43.96 -1.81
C LEU A 13 -1.88 -42.83 -2.32
N ALA A 14 -1.31 -42.91 -3.52
CA ALA A 14 -0.51 -41.86 -4.12
C ALA A 14 -1.35 -40.61 -4.53
N PHE A 15 -2.63 -40.83 -4.91
CA PHE A 15 -3.53 -39.70 -5.25
C PHE A 15 -4.15 -39.00 -4.05
N ALA A 16 -4.13 -39.59 -2.86
CA ALA A 16 -4.64 -38.97 -1.64
C ALA A 16 -3.64 -37.98 -0.98
N SER A 17 -2.40 -37.88 -1.51
CA SER A 17 -1.33 -37.07 -0.89
C SER A 17 -1.30 -35.59 -1.33
N CYS A 18 -2.13 -35.17 -2.29
CA CYS A 18 -2.05 -33.79 -2.82
C CYS A 18 -2.69 -32.72 -1.93
N ASP A 19 -3.59 -33.11 -1.00
CA ASP A 19 -4.30 -32.15 -0.13
C ASP A 19 -3.52 -31.75 1.12
N MET A 20 -2.34 -32.34 1.34
CA MET A 20 -1.54 -32.11 2.54
C MET A 20 -0.49 -31.00 2.37
N LEU A 21 -0.31 -30.48 1.15
CA LEU A 21 0.68 -29.46 0.81
C LEU A 21 0.10 -28.02 0.78
N ASP A 22 -1.21 -27.87 0.68
CA ASP A 22 -1.92 -26.58 0.76
C ASP A 22 -2.30 -26.25 2.21
N LYS A 23 -1.39 -26.42 3.15
CA LYS A 23 -1.55 -25.82 4.48
C LYS A 23 -1.21 -24.35 4.40
N GLU A 24 -2.23 -23.52 4.32
CA GLU A 24 -2.08 -22.11 4.66
C GLU A 24 -1.46 -22.01 6.07
N PRO A 25 -0.43 -21.18 6.27
CA PRO A 25 0.16 -21.00 7.60
C PRO A 25 -0.93 -20.50 8.55
N GLN A 26 -1.33 -21.30 9.52
CA GLN A 26 -2.36 -20.94 10.50
C GLN A 26 -1.96 -19.75 11.40
N SER A 27 -0.72 -19.26 11.28
CA SER A 27 -0.19 -18.14 12.06
C SER A 27 -0.07 -16.82 11.27
N GLU A 28 -0.30 -16.82 9.97
CA GLU A 28 -0.35 -15.61 9.16
C GLU A 28 -1.77 -15.43 8.62
N MET A 29 -2.42 -14.34 9.04
CA MET A 29 -3.69 -13.95 8.44
C MET A 29 -3.44 -13.59 6.97
N SER A 30 -4.01 -14.35 6.04
CA SER A 30 -3.94 -13.99 4.64
C SER A 30 -4.79 -12.74 4.37
N PRO A 31 -4.42 -11.87 3.44
CA PRO A 31 -5.22 -10.70 3.10
C PRO A 31 -6.66 -11.05 2.73
N GLU A 32 -6.89 -12.20 2.09
CA GLU A 32 -8.22 -12.71 1.72
C GLU A 32 -9.13 -12.94 2.90
N SER A 33 -8.58 -13.24 4.07
CA SER A 33 -9.34 -13.56 5.29
C SER A 33 -9.43 -12.39 6.27
N TYR A 34 -8.62 -11.33 6.07
CA TYR A 34 -8.45 -10.27 7.07
C TYR A 34 -9.48 -9.15 6.94
N PHE A 35 -9.72 -8.60 5.75
CA PHE A 35 -10.52 -7.38 5.56
C PHE A 35 -12.03 -7.63 5.55
N LYS A 36 -12.60 -8.14 6.63
CA LYS A 36 -14.04 -8.52 6.72
C LYS A 36 -14.91 -7.50 7.44
N THR A 37 -14.32 -6.71 8.33
CA THR A 37 -15.05 -5.76 9.17
C THR A 37 -14.50 -4.35 9.00
N GLU A 38 -15.32 -3.34 9.30
CA GLU A 38 -14.88 -1.94 9.37
C GLU A 38 -13.65 -1.78 10.29
N GLN A 39 -13.61 -2.49 11.41
CA GLN A 39 -12.49 -2.43 12.34
C GLN A 39 -11.18 -2.91 11.73
N ASP A 40 -11.22 -3.92 10.87
CA ASP A 40 -10.04 -4.42 10.16
C ASP A 40 -9.51 -3.35 9.20
N LEU A 41 -10.41 -2.70 8.44
CA LEU A 41 -10.07 -1.60 7.54
C LEU A 41 -9.46 -0.43 8.32
N GLN A 42 -10.05 -0.07 9.45
CA GLN A 42 -9.57 1.00 10.33
C GLN A 42 -8.17 0.71 10.87
N LEU A 43 -7.97 -0.47 11.44
CA LEU A 43 -6.67 -0.86 12.01
C LEU A 43 -5.57 -0.86 10.96
N PHE A 44 -5.86 -1.34 9.78
CA PHE A 44 -4.89 -1.37 8.70
C PHE A 44 -4.57 0.03 8.17
N SER A 45 -5.60 0.85 7.91
CA SER A 45 -5.44 2.21 7.38
C SER A 45 -4.76 3.16 8.36
N ASN A 46 -4.87 2.93 9.68
CA ASN A 46 -4.14 3.70 10.70
C ASN A 46 -2.62 3.66 10.50
N THR A 47 -2.10 2.63 9.85
CA THR A 47 -0.67 2.55 9.51
C THR A 47 -0.24 3.64 8.52
N PHE A 48 -1.14 4.14 7.68
CA PHE A 48 -0.84 5.18 6.70
C PHE A 48 -0.54 6.52 7.37
N TYR A 49 -1.28 6.86 8.43
CA TYR A 49 -1.03 8.08 9.22
C TYR A 49 0.38 8.06 9.83
N ASN A 50 0.79 6.94 10.39
CA ASN A 50 2.10 6.81 11.03
C ASN A 50 3.28 6.86 10.05
N ASN A 51 3.08 6.37 8.84
CA ASN A 51 4.14 6.22 7.86
C ASN A 51 4.28 7.42 6.92
N LEU A 52 3.17 8.07 6.59
CA LEU A 52 3.14 9.10 5.55
C LEU A 52 3.05 10.52 6.12
N LEU A 53 2.42 10.71 7.29
CA LEU A 53 2.30 12.04 7.87
C LEU A 53 3.47 12.36 8.81
N PRO A 54 3.87 13.64 8.88
CA PRO A 54 4.92 14.08 9.80
C PRO A 54 4.48 13.86 11.25
N LYS A 55 5.32 13.21 12.05
CA LYS A 55 5.02 12.83 13.44
C LYS A 55 4.93 14.00 14.40
N SER A 56 5.49 15.14 14.04
CA SER A 56 5.47 16.35 14.87
C SER A 56 5.49 17.59 13.99
N PRO A 57 4.40 18.36 13.97
CA PRO A 57 4.36 19.60 13.17
C PRO A 57 5.22 20.73 13.75
N TYR A 58 5.64 20.63 15.01
CA TYR A 58 6.36 21.70 15.73
C TYR A 58 7.70 21.25 16.35
N GLY A 59 8.11 20.02 16.15
CA GLY A 59 9.36 19.50 16.69
C GLY A 59 10.56 19.75 15.77
N TYR A 60 11.76 19.67 16.34
CA TYR A 60 13.03 19.78 15.61
C TYR A 60 13.14 18.81 14.41
N GLN A 61 12.45 17.67 14.48
CA GLN A 61 12.38 16.67 13.42
C GLN A 61 11.07 16.75 12.61
N SER A 62 10.31 17.83 12.73
CA SER A 62 9.13 18.03 11.88
C SER A 62 9.58 18.19 10.43
N ASP A 63 8.77 17.68 9.52
CA ASP A 63 9.02 17.80 8.08
C ASP A 63 9.22 19.27 7.66
N HIS A 64 8.51 20.16 8.28
CA HIS A 64 8.62 21.61 8.06
C HIS A 64 9.98 22.15 8.49
N TYR A 65 10.47 21.79 9.67
CA TYR A 65 11.76 22.26 10.16
C TYR A 65 12.93 21.69 9.35
N VAL A 66 12.90 20.38 9.07
CA VAL A 66 13.94 19.71 8.27
C VAL A 66 13.98 20.26 6.84
N LYS A 67 12.83 20.55 6.25
CA LYS A 67 12.77 21.18 4.93
C LYS A 67 13.31 22.61 4.92
N GLN A 68 13.01 23.38 5.96
CA GLN A 68 13.53 24.74 6.10
C GLN A 68 15.05 24.77 6.34
N THR A 69 15.58 23.90 7.19
CA THR A 69 17.02 23.82 7.45
C THR A 69 17.83 23.32 6.25
N MET A 70 17.17 22.68 5.28
CA MET A 70 17.78 22.23 4.03
C MET A 70 17.50 23.14 2.84
N SER A 71 16.81 24.26 3.05
CA SER A 71 16.56 25.25 1.99
C SER A 71 17.71 26.23 1.88
N ASP A 72 17.83 26.90 0.73
CA ASP A 72 18.82 27.97 0.50
C ASP A 72 18.60 29.18 1.42
N GLU A 73 17.44 29.27 2.06
CA GLU A 73 17.06 30.34 2.98
C GLU A 73 17.66 30.16 4.39
N LEU A 74 17.96 28.93 4.77
CA LEU A 74 18.58 28.60 6.04
C LEU A 74 19.98 28.01 5.80
N HIS A 75 21.01 28.83 5.85
CA HIS A 75 22.41 28.44 5.80
C HIS A 75 22.82 27.62 7.03
N GLY A 76 22.45 26.36 7.05
CA GLY A 76 22.96 25.37 8.00
C GLY A 76 23.99 24.49 7.33
N GLY A 77 25.15 24.95 7.10
CA GLY A 77 26.46 24.31 6.90
C GLY A 77 26.63 22.95 6.19
N SER A 78 25.57 22.32 5.71
CA SER A 78 25.67 21.03 5.02
C SER A 78 25.07 21.12 3.63
N TYR A 79 25.92 21.06 2.64
CA TYR A 79 25.47 20.97 1.25
C TYR A 79 24.58 19.71 1.05
N ARG A 80 23.50 19.87 0.28
CA ARG A 80 22.71 18.71 -0.16
C ARG A 80 23.60 17.85 -1.06
N VAL A 81 23.98 16.71 -0.53
CA VAL A 81 24.65 15.67 -1.33
C VAL A 81 23.55 14.77 -1.89
N VAL A 82 23.54 14.62 -3.21
CA VAL A 82 22.70 13.59 -3.86
C VAL A 82 23.24 12.24 -3.41
N PRO A 83 22.46 11.43 -2.67
CA PRO A 83 22.96 10.14 -2.18
C PRO A 83 23.20 9.20 -3.36
N ASN A 84 24.28 8.41 -3.28
CA ASN A 84 24.63 7.40 -4.29
C ASN A 84 23.62 6.23 -4.37
N SER A 85 22.76 6.08 -3.38
CA SER A 85 21.68 5.07 -3.35
C SER A 85 20.34 5.78 -3.18
N GLY A 86 19.30 5.24 -3.80
CA GLY A 86 17.98 5.84 -3.96
C GLY A 86 17.22 6.09 -2.66
N SER A 87 17.78 6.93 -1.79
CA SER A 87 17.11 7.40 -0.59
C SER A 87 15.72 7.94 -0.92
N GLY A 88 14.70 7.32 -0.35
CA GLY A 88 13.30 7.66 -0.59
C GLY A 88 12.64 6.94 -1.79
N TRP A 89 13.36 6.12 -2.54
CA TRP A 89 12.80 5.25 -3.56
C TRP A 89 12.27 3.95 -2.92
N SER A 90 11.27 4.08 -2.05
CA SER A 90 10.62 2.98 -1.35
C SER A 90 9.14 2.93 -1.74
N TRP A 91 8.63 1.75 -2.00
CA TRP A 91 7.29 1.50 -2.51
C TRP A 91 6.43 0.65 -1.55
N GLY A 92 6.97 0.34 -0.35
CA GLY A 92 6.30 -0.52 0.62
C GLY A 92 4.95 0.02 1.10
N ASP A 93 4.83 1.33 1.31
CA ASP A 93 3.57 1.93 1.74
C ASP A 93 2.54 1.95 0.60
N LEU A 94 2.97 2.16 -0.65
CA LEU A 94 2.09 2.01 -1.81
C LEU A 94 1.57 0.58 -1.93
N ARG A 95 2.44 -0.41 -1.71
CA ARG A 95 2.02 -1.82 -1.74
C ARG A 95 0.91 -2.08 -0.72
N LYS A 96 1.06 -1.61 0.52
CA LYS A 96 0.01 -1.73 1.56
C LYS A 96 -1.31 -1.10 1.13
N MET A 97 -1.26 0.11 0.54
CA MET A 97 -2.47 0.78 0.04
C MET A 97 -3.14 -0.02 -1.08
N ASN A 98 -2.35 -0.54 -2.01
CA ASN A 98 -2.88 -1.37 -3.09
C ASN A 98 -3.38 -2.73 -2.61
N THR A 99 -2.75 -3.33 -1.58
CA THR A 99 -3.28 -4.53 -0.92
C THR A 99 -4.66 -4.24 -0.32
N LEU A 100 -4.80 -3.15 0.45
CA LEU A 100 -6.10 -2.79 1.00
C LEU A 100 -7.15 -2.60 -0.10
N LEU A 101 -6.83 -1.83 -1.15
CA LEU A 101 -7.76 -1.60 -2.26
C LEU A 101 -8.11 -2.88 -3.02
N GLY A 102 -7.23 -3.87 -3.06
CA GLY A 102 -7.47 -5.15 -3.73
C GLY A 102 -8.38 -6.11 -2.97
N TYR A 103 -8.47 -5.95 -1.64
CA TYR A 103 -9.25 -6.86 -0.77
C TYR A 103 -10.37 -6.16 0.00
N ILE A 104 -10.57 -4.86 -0.21
CA ILE A 104 -11.55 -4.06 0.55
C ILE A 104 -12.99 -4.53 0.36
N ASP A 105 -13.29 -5.10 -0.81
CA ASP A 105 -14.60 -5.64 -1.14
C ASP A 105 -14.96 -6.91 -0.33
N ASN A 106 -14.02 -7.47 0.43
CA ASN A 106 -14.29 -8.55 1.38
C ASN A 106 -15.05 -8.06 2.63
N CYS A 107 -15.09 -6.75 2.87
CA CYS A 107 -15.82 -6.15 3.99
C CYS A 107 -17.32 -6.19 3.71
N GLU A 108 -18.10 -6.62 4.71
CA GLU A 108 -19.56 -6.74 4.61
C GLU A 108 -20.26 -5.37 4.69
N ASP A 109 -19.58 -4.34 5.20
CA ASP A 109 -20.13 -2.99 5.35
C ASP A 109 -19.79 -2.13 4.13
N GLU A 110 -20.77 -1.94 3.24
CA GLU A 110 -20.61 -1.13 2.03
C GLU A 110 -20.24 0.34 2.34
N GLY A 111 -20.72 0.89 3.44
CA GLY A 111 -20.39 2.25 3.87
C GLY A 111 -18.91 2.37 4.24
N ALA A 112 -18.41 1.41 5.02
CA ALA A 112 -17.00 1.32 5.36
C ALA A 112 -16.13 1.10 4.11
N VAL A 113 -16.55 0.27 3.17
CA VAL A 113 -15.84 0.07 1.89
C VAL A 113 -15.65 1.39 1.16
N VAL A 114 -16.69 2.20 1.02
CA VAL A 114 -16.61 3.51 0.35
C VAL A 114 -15.69 4.47 1.10
N GLU A 115 -15.84 4.59 2.43
CA GLU A 115 -15.05 5.50 3.25
C GLU A 115 -13.55 5.14 3.24
N TYR A 116 -13.21 3.86 3.49
CA TYR A 116 -11.81 3.44 3.53
C TYR A 116 -11.17 3.34 2.14
N THR A 117 -11.94 3.14 1.09
CA THR A 117 -11.47 3.33 -0.30
C THR A 117 -11.07 4.78 -0.52
N ALA A 118 -11.93 5.73 -0.13
CA ALA A 118 -11.66 7.16 -0.27
C ALA A 118 -10.44 7.60 0.54
N LEU A 119 -10.32 7.13 1.78
CA LEU A 119 -9.18 7.38 2.64
C LEU A 119 -7.87 6.83 2.04
N THR A 120 -7.90 5.60 1.52
CA THR A 120 -6.73 4.96 0.94
C THR A 120 -6.29 5.66 -0.34
N LYS A 121 -7.22 6.08 -1.19
CA LYS A 121 -6.95 6.87 -2.39
C LYS A 121 -6.34 8.23 -2.05
N PHE A 122 -6.83 8.90 -1.01
CA PHE A 122 -6.21 10.13 -0.50
C PHE A 122 -4.73 9.90 -0.14
N PHE A 123 -4.43 8.86 0.63
CA PHE A 123 -3.05 8.56 1.01
C PHE A 123 -2.20 8.11 -0.18
N ARG A 124 -2.77 7.42 -1.16
CA ARG A 124 -2.06 7.06 -2.39
C ARG A 124 -1.69 8.30 -3.20
N ALA A 125 -2.61 9.23 -3.36
CA ALA A 125 -2.31 10.50 -4.02
C ALA A 125 -1.23 11.30 -3.26
N PHE A 126 -1.30 11.35 -1.93
CA PHE A 126 -0.27 12.00 -1.10
C PHE A 126 1.10 11.32 -1.24
N PHE A 127 1.14 9.99 -1.24
CA PHE A 127 2.36 9.23 -1.50
C PHE A 127 2.99 9.58 -2.85
N TYR A 128 2.18 9.59 -3.92
CA TYR A 128 2.65 9.95 -5.25
C TYR A 128 3.08 11.41 -5.36
N TYR A 129 2.41 12.32 -4.67
CA TYR A 129 2.83 13.72 -4.59
C TYR A 129 4.27 13.84 -4.06
N GLU A 130 4.59 13.16 -2.98
CA GLU A 130 5.96 13.16 -2.43
C GLU A 130 6.97 12.50 -3.38
N LYS A 131 6.58 11.47 -4.12
CA LYS A 131 7.44 10.83 -5.13
C LYS A 131 7.68 11.73 -6.33
N VAL A 132 6.63 12.29 -6.91
CA VAL A 132 6.74 13.21 -8.07
C VAL A 132 7.53 14.46 -7.72
N LYS A 133 7.29 15.04 -6.56
CA LYS A 133 8.04 16.20 -6.06
C LYS A 133 9.55 15.93 -6.00
N ARG A 134 9.94 14.72 -5.65
CA ARG A 134 11.35 14.36 -5.48
C ARG A 134 12.02 13.81 -6.74
N PHE A 135 11.31 12.99 -7.51
CA PHE A 135 11.88 12.19 -8.60
C PHE A 135 11.39 12.60 -9.99
N GLY A 136 10.36 13.42 -10.08
CA GLY A 136 9.72 13.74 -11.35
C GLY A 136 8.89 12.57 -11.88
N ASP A 137 9.33 11.97 -12.96
CA ASP A 137 8.68 10.80 -13.55
C ASP A 137 8.84 9.56 -12.66
N VAL A 138 7.73 8.87 -12.37
CA VAL A 138 7.67 7.68 -11.52
C VAL A 138 6.67 6.68 -12.09
N PRO A 139 6.83 5.36 -11.88
CA PRO A 139 5.85 4.40 -12.34
C PRO A 139 4.55 4.53 -11.56
N TRP A 140 3.39 4.52 -12.26
CA TRP A 140 2.09 4.42 -11.64
C TRP A 140 1.73 2.94 -11.43
N ILE A 141 1.50 2.57 -10.18
CA ILE A 141 1.16 1.20 -9.77
C ILE A 141 -0.12 1.29 -8.95
N ASP A 142 -1.21 0.78 -9.48
CA ASP A 142 -2.56 0.84 -8.89
C ASP A 142 -3.04 -0.49 -8.31
N LYS A 143 -2.21 -1.52 -8.37
CA LYS A 143 -2.49 -2.86 -7.81
C LYS A 143 -1.29 -3.40 -7.04
N GLU A 144 -1.51 -4.39 -6.21
CA GLU A 144 -0.42 -5.13 -5.60
C GLU A 144 0.32 -5.97 -6.67
N LEU A 145 1.65 -5.85 -6.70
CA LEU A 145 2.50 -6.59 -7.61
C LEU A 145 3.20 -7.74 -6.87
N GLY A 146 3.13 -8.94 -7.42
CA GLY A 146 3.92 -10.09 -7.01
C GLY A 146 5.38 -9.98 -7.47
N SER A 147 6.27 -10.80 -6.89
CA SER A 147 7.71 -10.81 -7.23
C SER A 147 8.01 -11.22 -8.68
N ALA A 148 7.09 -11.91 -9.35
CA ALA A 148 7.20 -12.34 -10.74
C ALA A 148 6.41 -11.47 -11.74
N ASP A 149 5.81 -10.37 -11.27
CA ASP A 149 4.97 -9.51 -12.11
C ASP A 149 5.85 -8.73 -13.10
N GLU A 150 5.54 -8.82 -14.39
CA GLU A 150 6.26 -8.11 -15.46
C GLU A 150 6.18 -6.59 -15.29
N ALA A 151 5.10 -6.09 -14.67
CA ALA A 151 4.92 -4.67 -14.39
C ALA A 151 6.00 -4.06 -13.47
N LEU A 152 6.77 -4.88 -12.75
CA LEU A 152 7.94 -4.44 -11.97
C LEU A 152 9.06 -3.83 -12.85
N TRP A 153 9.08 -4.18 -14.12
CA TRP A 153 10.09 -3.75 -15.10
C TRP A 153 9.60 -2.64 -16.02
N ASN A 154 8.37 -2.15 -15.79
CA ASN A 154 7.84 -1.05 -16.57
C ASN A 154 8.70 0.23 -16.41
N PRO A 155 8.88 1.01 -17.47
CA PRO A 155 9.52 2.31 -17.38
C PRO A 155 8.73 3.25 -16.49
N ARG A 156 9.32 4.38 -16.13
CA ARG A 156 8.62 5.44 -15.42
C ARG A 156 7.57 6.07 -16.32
N ASP A 157 6.42 6.34 -15.73
CA ASP A 157 5.37 7.11 -16.39
C ASP A 157 5.69 8.59 -16.35
N ASN A 158 5.18 9.31 -17.35
CA ASN A 158 5.28 10.75 -17.41
C ASN A 158 4.60 11.38 -16.17
N ARG A 159 5.26 12.37 -15.59
CA ARG A 159 4.77 13.13 -14.44
C ARG A 159 3.33 13.63 -14.63
N GLU A 160 3.00 14.13 -15.82
CA GLU A 160 1.65 14.64 -16.12
C GLU A 160 0.58 13.53 -15.97
N PHE A 161 0.85 12.35 -16.51
CA PHE A 161 -0.03 11.19 -16.35
C PHE A 161 -0.21 10.81 -14.89
N VAL A 162 0.89 10.74 -14.12
CA VAL A 162 0.84 10.41 -12.68
C VAL A 162 0.03 11.45 -11.91
N MET A 163 0.22 12.75 -12.20
CA MET A 163 -0.55 13.83 -11.58
C MET A 163 -2.04 13.74 -11.91
N GLN A 164 -2.39 13.33 -13.13
CA GLN A 164 -3.79 13.13 -13.51
C GLN A 164 -4.42 11.97 -12.71
N LYS A 165 -3.69 10.89 -12.53
CA LYS A 165 -4.12 9.76 -11.68
C LYS A 165 -4.28 10.16 -10.21
N MET A 166 -3.37 10.97 -9.69
CA MET A 166 -3.51 11.55 -8.36
C MET A 166 -4.76 12.41 -8.23
N LEU A 167 -5.08 13.22 -9.26
CA LEU A 167 -6.28 14.04 -9.26
C LEU A 167 -7.56 13.20 -9.26
N GLU A 168 -7.60 12.08 -10.02
CA GLU A 168 -8.69 11.12 -9.98
C GLU A 168 -8.89 10.56 -8.54
N ASP A 169 -7.82 10.18 -7.87
CA ASP A 169 -7.86 9.66 -6.50
C ASP A 169 -8.31 10.73 -5.49
N ILE A 170 -7.82 11.97 -5.61
CA ILE A 170 -8.23 13.09 -4.74
C ILE A 170 -9.71 13.45 -4.94
N ASN A 171 -10.18 13.50 -6.17
CA ASN A 171 -11.59 13.80 -6.45
C ASN A 171 -12.50 12.73 -5.84
N TYR A 172 -12.15 11.45 -6.00
CA TYR A 172 -12.88 10.38 -5.34
C TYR A 172 -12.90 10.54 -3.80
N ALA A 173 -11.77 10.92 -3.22
CA ALA A 173 -11.68 11.14 -1.78
C ALA A 173 -12.56 12.33 -1.32
N ILE A 174 -12.59 13.43 -2.07
CA ILE A 174 -13.41 14.61 -1.76
C ILE A 174 -14.91 14.27 -1.79
N GLU A 175 -15.32 13.44 -2.74
CA GLU A 175 -16.73 13.06 -2.91
C GLU A 175 -17.22 12.07 -1.85
N ASN A 176 -16.35 11.23 -1.32
CA ASN A 176 -16.74 10.07 -0.51
C ASN A 176 -16.27 10.10 0.94
N LEU A 177 -15.32 10.98 1.31
CA LEU A 177 -14.96 11.12 2.71
C LEU A 177 -16.04 11.90 3.48
N PRO A 178 -16.35 11.49 4.73
CA PRO A 178 -17.30 12.22 5.56
C PRO A 178 -16.79 13.64 5.85
N ALA A 179 -17.70 14.58 5.90
CA ALA A 179 -17.36 15.94 6.29
C ALA A 179 -16.75 15.95 7.70
N PRO A 180 -15.72 16.79 7.96
CA PRO A 180 -15.09 16.85 9.27
C PRO A 180 -16.14 17.20 10.32
N THR A 181 -16.36 16.28 11.26
CA THR A 181 -17.22 16.58 12.42
C THR A 181 -16.51 17.61 13.29
N THR A 182 -17.19 18.70 13.64
CA THR A 182 -16.70 19.83 14.43
C THR A 182 -16.36 19.47 15.89
N GLN A 183 -16.10 18.20 16.18
CA GLN A 183 -15.68 17.74 17.50
C GLN A 183 -14.17 17.51 17.57
N PHE A 184 -13.38 18.55 17.30
CA PHE A 184 -12.06 18.62 17.93
C PHE A 184 -12.25 19.07 19.39
N ARG A 185 -12.33 18.10 20.28
CA ARG A 185 -12.12 18.34 21.71
C ARG A 185 -10.66 18.09 22.06
#